data_7a12be14ec9bc18b3f6c2e7d69ad89b2
#
_entry.id   7a12be14ec9bc18b3f6c2e7d69ad89b2
#
_cell.length_a   1.000
_cell.length_b   1.000
_cell.length_c   1.000
_cell.angle_alpha   90.00
_cell.angle_beta   90.00
_cell.angle_gamma   90.00
#
_symmetry.space_group_name_H-M   'P 1'
#
loop_
_entity.id
_entity.type
_entity.pdbx_description
1 polymer ?
#
loop_
_entity_poly.entity_id
_entity_poly.type
_entity_poly.pdbx_seq_one_letter_code
_entity_poly.pdbx_strand_id
1 'polypeptide(L)'
;MNRYIAQKIVESANNYNNETKILSDQLIVKNKIPVSQMATASKAYLNSNDTSNPDAKYGNFTAPQLLYVTSSYLNGNGIDTPIAYSEPESPMGYSLFTRDTYTVYDYMNMAGIVRNYMDANGRAPDSIEYEGAHISYYDLQYNFAKITANHTDAHHMDFDKEYKFEKVNDSILLHILPFALILFVLIIAYRFMKKIRRF
;
A
#
# COMPACT_ATOMS: atom_id res chain seq x y z
N MET A 1 11.04 -15.34 49.56
CA MET A 1 10.22 -15.34 48.34
C MET A 1 10.48 -14.13 47.42
N ASN A 2 10.64 -12.92 47.96
CA ASN A 2 10.83 -11.71 47.14
C ASN A 2 12.16 -11.61 46.37
N ARG A 3 13.25 -12.17 46.91
CA ARG A 3 14.59 -12.08 46.27
C ARG A 3 14.69 -12.89 44.98
N TYR A 4 14.07 -14.07 44.96
CA TYR A 4 14.06 -14.94 43.78
C TYR A 4 13.24 -14.32 42.62
N ILE A 5 12.08 -13.73 42.93
CA ILE A 5 11.24 -13.06 41.95
C ILE A 5 11.94 -11.83 41.35
N ALA A 6 12.62 -11.04 42.21
CA ALA A 6 13.38 -9.87 41.76
C ALA A 6 14.54 -10.28 40.84
N GLN A 7 15.27 -11.37 41.16
CA GLN A 7 16.32 -11.90 40.28
C GLN A 7 15.76 -12.35 38.92
N LYS A 8 14.64 -13.06 38.90
CA LYS A 8 14.01 -13.50 37.65
C LYS A 8 13.52 -12.34 36.77
N ILE A 9 13.01 -11.28 37.38
CA ILE A 9 12.62 -10.06 36.65
C ILE A 9 13.85 -9.38 36.05
N VAL A 10 14.95 -9.26 36.79
CA VAL A 10 16.18 -8.65 36.27
C VAL A 10 16.80 -9.50 35.16
N GLU A 11 16.85 -10.83 35.32
CA GLU A 11 17.33 -11.74 34.28
C GLU A 11 16.48 -11.63 33.02
N SER A 12 15.14 -11.59 33.14
CA SER A 12 14.21 -11.45 32.03
C SER A 12 14.38 -10.10 31.35
N ALA A 13 14.53 -9.01 32.10
CA ALA A 13 14.76 -7.67 31.55
C ALA A 13 16.11 -7.56 30.82
N ASN A 14 17.18 -8.20 31.38
CA ASN A 14 18.48 -8.24 30.74
C ASN A 14 18.47 -9.06 29.46
N ASN A 15 17.77 -10.21 29.44
CA ASN A 15 17.61 -11.02 28.23
C ASN A 15 16.83 -10.27 27.17
N TYR A 16 15.73 -9.59 27.53
CA TYR A 16 14.97 -8.75 26.64
C TYR A 16 15.82 -7.62 26.03
N ASN A 17 16.59 -6.92 26.86
CA ASN A 17 17.49 -5.87 26.38
C ASN A 17 18.60 -6.41 25.47
N ASN A 18 19.16 -7.60 25.78
CA ASN A 18 20.14 -8.21 24.89
C ASN A 18 19.55 -8.68 23.58
N GLU A 19 18.37 -9.29 23.58
CA GLU A 19 17.65 -9.68 22.35
C GLU A 19 17.29 -8.45 21.52
N THR A 20 16.81 -7.39 22.15
CA THR A 20 16.50 -6.12 21.47
C THR A 20 17.75 -5.47 20.90
N LYS A 21 18.86 -5.52 21.61
CA LYS A 21 20.16 -5.03 21.13
C LYS A 21 20.69 -5.86 19.97
N ILE A 22 20.60 -7.19 20.05
CA ILE A 22 21.00 -8.10 18.97
C ILE A 22 20.13 -7.86 17.73
N LEU A 23 18.82 -7.67 17.90
CA LEU A 23 17.90 -7.31 16.83
C LEU A 23 18.23 -5.93 16.26
N SER A 24 18.53 -4.94 17.09
CA SER A 24 18.93 -3.60 16.62
C SER A 24 20.27 -3.64 15.89
N ASP A 25 21.24 -4.40 16.38
CA ASP A 25 22.56 -4.56 15.75
C ASP A 25 22.47 -5.35 14.42
N GLN A 26 21.60 -6.37 14.36
CA GLN A 26 21.29 -7.06 13.09
C GLN A 26 20.52 -6.17 12.11
N LEU A 27 19.68 -5.28 12.59
CA LEU A 27 18.96 -4.29 11.78
C LEU A 27 19.92 -3.19 11.26
N ILE A 28 21.00 -2.88 11.99
CA ILE A 28 22.05 -1.93 11.55
C ILE A 28 22.92 -2.53 10.45
N VAL A 29 23.12 -3.84 10.42
CA VAL A 29 23.95 -4.53 9.40
C VAL A 29 23.26 -4.66 8.05
N LYS A 30 21.93 -4.61 7.98
CA LYS A 30 21.22 -4.49 6.70
C LYS A 30 21.25 -3.03 6.25
N ASN A 31 21.72 -2.77 5.04
CA ASN A 31 21.68 -1.45 4.41
C ASN A 31 20.23 -0.90 4.45
N LYS A 32 19.98 -0.06 5.45
CA LYS A 32 18.66 0.56 5.60
C LYS A 32 18.61 1.84 4.79
N ILE A 33 17.47 2.05 4.17
CA ILE A 33 17.21 3.28 3.43
C ILE A 33 16.85 4.38 4.41
N PRO A 34 17.49 5.57 4.32
CA PRO A 34 17.07 6.72 5.10
C PRO A 34 15.64 7.12 4.81
N VAL A 35 14.88 7.52 5.84
CA VAL A 35 13.48 7.99 5.70
C VAL A 35 13.38 9.16 4.72
N SER A 36 14.38 10.05 4.70
CA SER A 36 14.45 11.17 3.75
C SER A 36 14.49 10.72 2.29
N GLN A 37 15.14 9.61 1.98
CA GLN A 37 15.18 9.06 0.63
C GLN A 37 13.83 8.51 0.21
N MET A 38 13.14 7.79 1.10
CA MET A 38 11.75 7.34 0.90
C MET A 38 10.81 8.54 0.67
N ALA A 39 10.86 9.54 1.55
CA ALA A 39 10.01 10.73 1.45
C ALA A 39 10.23 11.50 0.13
N THR A 40 11.50 11.62 -0.30
CA THR A 40 11.84 12.23 -1.59
C THR A 40 11.27 11.44 -2.77
N ALA A 41 11.37 10.12 -2.74
CA ALA A 41 10.82 9.25 -3.78
C ALA A 41 9.28 9.30 -3.80
N SER A 42 8.65 9.30 -2.63
CA SER A 42 7.19 9.45 -2.51
C SER A 42 6.71 10.79 -3.08
N LYS A 43 7.41 11.90 -2.82
CA LYS A 43 7.11 13.19 -3.43
C LYS A 43 7.28 13.17 -4.96
N ALA A 44 8.33 12.53 -5.44
CA ALA A 44 8.56 12.39 -6.89
C ALA A 44 7.42 11.62 -7.56
N TYR A 45 6.95 10.54 -6.91
CA TYR A 45 5.80 9.77 -7.39
C TYR A 45 4.52 10.61 -7.45
N LEU A 46 4.18 11.33 -6.38
CA LEU A 46 2.97 12.16 -6.31
C LEU A 46 2.97 13.32 -7.31
N ASN A 47 4.15 13.81 -7.68
CA ASN A 47 4.31 14.89 -8.65
C ASN A 47 4.44 14.37 -10.10
N SER A 48 4.47 13.07 -10.32
CA SER A 48 4.52 12.48 -11.65
C SER A 48 3.17 12.58 -12.34
N ASN A 49 3.20 13.04 -13.59
CA ASN A 49 2.01 13.10 -14.45
C ASN A 49 1.68 11.76 -15.12
N ASP A 50 2.62 10.83 -15.11
CA ASP A 50 2.48 9.49 -15.70
C ASP A 50 3.01 8.44 -14.73
N THR A 51 2.09 7.81 -14.03
CA THR A 51 2.37 6.71 -13.11
C THR A 51 2.21 5.35 -13.78
N SER A 52 1.86 5.31 -15.07
CA SER A 52 1.63 4.07 -15.82
C SER A 52 2.87 3.54 -16.52
N ASN A 53 3.96 4.32 -16.55
CA ASN A 53 5.21 3.90 -17.16
C ASN A 53 5.98 2.93 -16.23
N PRO A 54 6.10 1.63 -16.58
CA PRO A 54 6.78 0.64 -15.74
C PRO A 54 8.29 0.90 -15.56
N ASP A 55 8.90 1.66 -16.49
CA ASP A 55 10.32 2.01 -16.42
C ASP A 55 10.57 3.31 -15.65
N ALA A 56 9.51 3.98 -15.20
CA ALA A 56 9.64 5.23 -14.45
C ALA A 56 10.37 4.98 -13.11
N LYS A 57 11.25 5.91 -12.79
CA LYS A 57 11.94 5.92 -11.49
C LYS A 57 11.54 7.13 -10.68
N TYR A 58 11.22 6.88 -9.43
CA TYR A 58 10.91 7.88 -8.44
C TYR A 58 12.07 7.96 -7.45
N GLY A 59 12.91 8.98 -7.63
CA GLY A 59 14.23 8.96 -7.02
C GLY A 59 15.05 7.76 -7.54
N ASN A 60 15.45 6.87 -6.64
CA ASN A 60 16.23 5.67 -6.99
C ASN A 60 15.36 4.40 -7.14
N PHE A 61 14.02 4.49 -7.04
CA PHE A 61 13.14 3.34 -6.98
C PHE A 61 12.20 3.28 -8.18
N THR A 62 11.92 2.06 -8.66
CA THR A 62 10.77 1.77 -9.52
C THR A 62 9.48 1.86 -8.67
N ALA A 63 8.30 1.87 -9.32
CA ALA A 63 7.04 1.91 -8.59
C ALA A 63 6.87 0.73 -7.61
N PRO A 64 7.12 -0.55 -7.98
CA PRO A 64 7.08 -1.65 -7.01
C PRO A 64 8.10 -1.52 -5.88
N GLN A 65 9.31 -1.05 -6.18
CA GLN A 65 10.32 -0.82 -5.14
C GLN A 65 9.88 0.26 -4.15
N LEU A 66 9.26 1.33 -4.65
CA LEU A 66 8.71 2.39 -3.79
C LEU A 66 7.56 1.86 -2.93
N LEU A 67 6.66 1.02 -3.50
CA LEU A 67 5.61 0.37 -2.71
C LEU A 67 6.22 -0.48 -1.57
N TYR A 68 7.26 -1.25 -1.85
CA TYR A 68 7.94 -2.04 -0.83
C TYR A 68 8.56 -1.17 0.27
N VAL A 69 9.26 -0.11 -0.12
CA VAL A 69 9.92 0.82 0.80
C VAL A 69 8.90 1.51 1.71
N THR A 70 7.82 2.03 1.14
CA THR A 70 6.73 2.67 1.90
C THR A 70 5.99 1.68 2.80
N SER A 71 5.74 0.45 2.33
CA SER A 71 5.16 -0.62 3.12
C SER A 71 6.05 -1.02 4.29
N SER A 72 7.35 -1.13 4.07
CA SER A 72 8.31 -1.46 5.14
C SER A 72 8.31 -0.40 6.24
N TYR A 73 8.26 0.88 5.85
CA TYR A 73 8.19 1.99 6.78
C TYR A 73 6.87 1.98 7.57
N LEU A 74 5.73 1.89 6.88
CA LEU A 74 4.41 1.91 7.50
C LEU A 74 4.16 0.70 8.41
N ASN A 75 4.71 -0.45 8.08
CA ASN A 75 4.62 -1.65 8.92
C ASN A 75 5.52 -1.61 10.17
N GLY A 76 6.39 -0.61 10.30
CA GLY A 76 7.23 -0.43 11.47
C GLY A 76 8.47 -1.33 11.55
N ASN A 77 8.75 -2.14 10.52
CA ASN A 77 9.89 -3.06 10.48
C ASN A 77 11.20 -2.41 9.99
N GLY A 78 11.18 -1.09 9.79
CA GLY A 78 12.26 -0.33 9.20
C GLY A 78 12.32 -0.50 7.69
N ILE A 79 13.07 0.38 7.02
CA ILE A 79 13.10 0.46 5.57
C ILE A 79 14.27 -0.37 5.05
N ASP A 80 14.00 -1.62 4.67
CA ASP A 80 15.00 -2.47 4.04
C ASP A 80 15.23 -2.04 2.58
N THR A 81 16.46 -2.25 2.08
CA THR A 81 16.78 -2.02 0.67
C THR A 81 15.96 -2.98 -0.19
N PRO A 82 15.13 -2.49 -1.12
CA PRO A 82 14.31 -3.35 -1.95
C PRO A 82 15.17 -4.10 -2.97
N ILE A 83 14.78 -5.34 -3.25
CA ILE A 83 15.30 -6.09 -4.41
C ILE A 83 14.62 -5.57 -5.71
N ALA A 84 14.96 -6.16 -6.84
CA ALA A 84 14.28 -5.87 -8.10
C ALA A 84 12.89 -6.56 -8.11
N TYR A 85 11.88 -5.90 -7.52
CA TYR A 85 10.49 -6.36 -7.57
C TYR A 85 9.88 -6.09 -8.94
N SER A 86 9.12 -7.06 -9.44
CA SER A 86 8.35 -6.90 -10.68
C SER A 86 7.03 -6.13 -10.43
N GLU A 87 6.50 -5.56 -11.51
CA GLU A 87 5.14 -5.01 -11.54
C GLU A 87 4.11 -6.10 -11.23
N PRO A 88 2.88 -5.72 -10.78
CA PRO A 88 1.79 -6.65 -10.65
C PRO A 88 1.42 -7.27 -12.01
N GLU A 89 0.89 -8.50 -12.02
CA GLU A 89 0.55 -9.21 -13.28
C GLU A 89 -0.71 -8.68 -13.92
N SER A 90 -1.73 -8.42 -13.11
CA SER A 90 -3.05 -8.00 -13.58
C SER A 90 -3.69 -7.04 -12.57
N PRO A 91 -3.13 -5.83 -12.41
CA PRO A 91 -3.56 -4.91 -11.39
C PRO A 91 -5.01 -4.50 -11.61
N MET A 92 -5.81 -4.52 -10.54
CA MET A 92 -7.16 -4.00 -10.58
C MET A 92 -7.14 -2.50 -10.85
N GLY A 93 -7.96 -2.02 -11.78
CA GLY A 93 -8.04 -0.61 -12.14
C GLY A 93 -8.78 0.26 -11.12
N TYR A 94 -9.40 -0.34 -10.10
CA TYR A 94 -10.20 0.37 -9.09
C TYR A 94 -10.20 -0.38 -7.77
N SER A 95 -10.51 0.34 -6.68
CA SER A 95 -10.73 -0.24 -5.35
C SER A 95 -12.19 -0.20 -4.94
N LEU A 96 -12.59 -1.19 -4.14
CA LEU A 96 -13.88 -1.23 -3.45
C LEU A 96 -13.63 -1.04 -1.95
N PHE A 97 -14.05 0.09 -1.41
CA PHE A 97 -13.87 0.41 0.00
C PHE A 97 -15.10 0.13 0.83
N THR A 98 -14.86 -0.22 2.08
CA THR A 98 -15.89 -0.34 3.12
C THR A 98 -16.06 0.94 3.94
N ARG A 99 -15.04 1.83 3.92
CA ARG A 99 -15.02 3.12 4.62
C ARG A 99 -14.08 4.11 3.91
N ASP A 100 -14.28 5.40 4.14
CA ASP A 100 -13.51 6.46 3.47
C ASP A 100 -12.22 6.83 4.19
N THR A 101 -12.12 6.53 5.50
CA THR A 101 -10.95 6.84 6.32
C THR A 101 -10.40 5.58 6.99
N TYR A 102 -9.09 5.56 7.15
CA TYR A 102 -8.35 4.48 7.81
C TYR A 102 -7.36 5.09 8.80
N THR A 103 -7.21 4.44 9.95
CA THR A 103 -6.22 4.83 10.96
C THR A 103 -4.82 4.44 10.53
N VAL A 104 -3.80 5.01 11.19
CA VAL A 104 -2.40 4.58 10.99
C VAL A 104 -2.24 3.09 11.26
N TYR A 105 -2.97 2.54 12.22
CA TYR A 105 -2.96 1.11 12.53
C TYR A 105 -3.47 0.27 11.34
N ASP A 106 -4.54 0.72 10.66
CA ASP A 106 -5.03 0.07 9.45
C ASP A 106 -3.97 0.09 8.33
N TYR A 107 -3.33 1.25 8.12
CA TYR A 107 -2.25 1.37 7.13
C TYR A 107 -1.07 0.47 7.47
N MET A 108 -0.72 0.32 8.74
CA MET A 108 0.31 -0.58 9.21
C MET A 108 -0.01 -2.05 8.87
N ASN A 109 -1.27 -2.46 9.06
CA ASN A 109 -1.73 -3.80 8.72
C ASN A 109 -1.75 -4.03 7.20
N MET A 110 -2.30 -3.09 6.43
CA MET A 110 -2.28 -3.16 4.96
C MET A 110 -0.84 -3.24 4.43
N ALA A 111 0.05 -2.43 4.97
CA ALA A 111 1.47 -2.44 4.62
C ALA A 111 2.15 -3.78 4.95
N GLY A 112 1.78 -4.41 6.07
CA GLY A 112 2.21 -5.77 6.43
C GLY A 112 1.78 -6.81 5.40
N ILE A 113 0.53 -6.75 4.94
CA ILE A 113 0.01 -7.64 3.89
C ILE A 113 0.79 -7.46 2.59
N VAL A 114 0.98 -6.21 2.14
CA VAL A 114 1.74 -5.88 0.93
C VAL A 114 3.16 -6.41 1.03
N ARG A 115 3.86 -6.10 2.11
CA ARG A 115 5.24 -6.52 2.32
C ARG A 115 5.39 -8.03 2.29
N ASN A 116 4.55 -8.76 3.07
CA ASN A 116 4.59 -10.22 3.11
C ASN A 116 4.33 -10.85 1.74
N TYR A 117 3.41 -10.28 0.97
CA TYR A 117 3.16 -10.73 -0.40
C TYR A 117 4.38 -10.51 -1.29
N MET A 118 5.00 -9.34 -1.23
CA MET A 118 6.17 -9.00 -2.06
C MET A 118 7.38 -9.85 -1.69
N ASP A 119 7.62 -10.08 -0.40
CA ASP A 119 8.71 -10.94 0.08
C ASP A 119 8.55 -12.40 -0.40
N ALA A 120 7.31 -12.90 -0.45
CA ALA A 120 7.01 -14.25 -0.89
C ALA A 120 7.02 -14.43 -2.42
N ASN A 121 6.63 -13.41 -3.18
CA ASN A 121 6.37 -13.53 -4.62
C ASN A 121 7.37 -12.78 -5.51
N GLY A 122 8.22 -11.92 -4.97
CA GLY A 122 9.19 -11.11 -5.74
C GLY A 122 8.54 -10.06 -6.64
N ARG A 123 7.26 -9.74 -6.44
CA ARG A 123 6.48 -8.79 -7.23
C ARG A 123 5.46 -8.05 -6.37
N ALA A 124 4.95 -6.92 -6.89
CA ALA A 124 3.85 -6.22 -6.27
C ALA A 124 2.53 -7.00 -6.38
N PRO A 125 1.62 -6.90 -5.39
CA PRO A 125 0.29 -7.49 -5.48
C PRO A 125 -0.59 -6.72 -6.48
N ASP A 126 -1.50 -7.43 -7.18
CA ASP A 126 -2.51 -6.81 -8.04
C ASP A 126 -3.51 -5.98 -7.24
N SER A 127 -3.85 -6.48 -6.06
CA SER A 127 -4.69 -5.87 -5.03
C SER A 127 -4.46 -6.56 -3.69
N ILE A 128 -4.96 -5.97 -2.61
CA ILE A 128 -5.06 -6.63 -1.31
C ILE A 128 -6.50 -6.63 -0.82
N GLU A 129 -6.81 -7.58 0.06
CA GLU A 129 -8.04 -7.56 0.85
C GLU A 129 -7.73 -7.10 2.27
N TYR A 130 -8.51 -6.13 2.75
CA TYR A 130 -8.41 -5.64 4.12
C TYR A 130 -9.80 -5.27 4.65
N GLU A 131 -10.26 -5.97 5.70
CA GLU A 131 -11.57 -5.75 6.35
C GLU A 131 -12.75 -5.63 5.36
N GLY A 132 -12.78 -6.52 4.37
CA GLY A 132 -13.80 -6.54 3.33
C GLY A 132 -13.64 -5.50 2.22
N ALA A 133 -12.62 -4.65 2.30
CA ALA A 133 -12.23 -3.77 1.21
C ALA A 133 -11.29 -4.51 0.25
N HIS A 134 -11.51 -4.32 -1.05
CA HIS A 134 -10.57 -4.69 -2.11
C HIS A 134 -9.81 -3.44 -2.54
N ILE A 135 -8.52 -3.40 -2.31
CA ILE A 135 -7.69 -2.23 -2.54
C ILE A 135 -6.70 -2.51 -3.66
N SER A 136 -6.78 -1.75 -4.75
CA SER A 136 -5.93 -1.91 -5.92
C SER A 136 -4.48 -1.51 -5.64
N TYR A 137 -3.55 -2.07 -6.44
CA TYR A 137 -2.14 -1.70 -6.43
C TYR A 137 -1.93 -0.18 -6.56
N TYR A 138 -2.65 0.47 -7.49
CA TYR A 138 -2.48 1.90 -7.75
C TYR A 138 -2.91 2.77 -6.57
N ASP A 139 -4.02 2.41 -5.93
CA ASP A 139 -4.53 3.14 -4.78
C ASP A 139 -3.63 2.92 -3.53
N LEU A 140 -3.08 1.70 -3.35
CA LEU A 140 -2.08 1.43 -2.32
C LEU A 140 -0.83 2.28 -2.51
N GLN A 141 -0.28 2.26 -3.72
CA GLN A 141 0.91 3.01 -4.08
C GLN A 141 0.75 4.50 -3.80
N TYR A 142 -0.38 5.07 -4.25
CA TYR A 142 -0.68 6.49 -4.08
C TYR A 142 -0.83 6.87 -2.59
N ASN A 143 -1.66 6.13 -1.85
CA ASN A 143 -1.94 6.47 -0.47
C ASN A 143 -0.73 6.25 0.44
N PHE A 144 0.06 5.20 0.22
CA PHE A 144 1.30 4.99 0.96
C PHE A 144 2.32 6.09 0.65
N ALA A 145 2.48 6.48 -0.62
CA ALA A 145 3.33 7.59 -0.99
C ALA A 145 2.85 8.91 -0.36
N LYS A 146 1.55 9.16 -0.32
CA LYS A 146 0.96 10.38 0.26
C LYS A 146 1.25 10.51 1.75
N ILE A 147 1.12 9.42 2.51
CA ILE A 147 1.45 9.42 3.93
C ILE A 147 2.95 9.64 4.11
N THR A 148 3.78 8.88 3.39
CA THR A 148 5.23 8.86 3.60
C THR A 148 5.96 10.09 3.05
N ALA A 149 5.39 10.80 2.08
CA ALA A 149 6.00 11.99 1.49
C ALA A 149 6.32 13.11 2.51
N ASN A 150 5.54 13.20 3.57
CA ASN A 150 5.70 14.24 4.60
C ASN A 150 6.44 13.77 5.86
N HIS A 151 6.84 12.49 5.90
CA HIS A 151 7.57 11.93 7.03
C HIS A 151 9.08 12.14 6.83
N THR A 152 9.69 12.92 7.71
CA THR A 152 11.14 13.17 7.71
C THR A 152 11.87 12.36 8.76
N ASP A 153 11.17 11.85 9.78
CA ASP A 153 11.71 11.14 10.93
C ASP A 153 11.11 9.75 11.10
N ALA A 154 11.96 8.82 11.59
CA ALA A 154 11.60 7.43 11.78
C ALA A 154 10.58 7.19 12.92
N HIS A 155 10.18 8.19 13.70
CA HIS A 155 9.77 7.90 15.07
C HIS A 155 8.36 8.28 15.49
N HIS A 156 7.55 9.00 14.71
CA HIS A 156 6.22 9.36 15.20
C HIS A 156 5.15 9.26 14.12
N MET A 157 4.57 8.07 14.01
CA MET A 157 3.22 7.95 13.48
C MET A 157 2.26 7.94 14.67
N ASP A 158 1.35 8.91 14.70
CA ASP A 158 0.24 8.93 15.63
C ASP A 158 -0.75 7.83 15.21
N PHE A 159 -0.87 6.77 16.02
CA PHE A 159 -1.70 5.62 15.69
C PHE A 159 -3.20 5.94 15.64
N ASP A 160 -3.62 6.99 16.32
CA ASP A 160 -5.02 7.44 16.33
C ASP A 160 -5.35 8.37 15.17
N LYS A 161 -4.33 8.81 14.42
CA LYS A 161 -4.53 9.67 13.27
C LYS A 161 -5.22 8.92 12.14
N GLU A 162 -6.27 9.50 11.61
CA GLU A 162 -6.97 9.02 10.44
C GLU A 162 -6.51 9.72 9.17
N TYR A 163 -6.39 8.94 8.11
CA TYR A 163 -6.10 9.45 6.77
C TYR A 163 -7.23 9.04 5.83
N LYS A 164 -7.73 10.02 5.07
CA LYS A 164 -8.67 9.73 4.00
C LYS A 164 -7.95 8.91 2.92
N PHE A 165 -8.55 7.79 2.55
CA PHE A 165 -8.06 6.97 1.46
C PHE A 165 -8.56 7.56 0.14
N GLU A 166 -7.65 7.88 -0.76
CA GLU A 166 -7.96 8.47 -2.06
C GLU A 166 -7.88 7.43 -3.17
N LYS A 167 -8.86 7.46 -4.06
CA LYS A 167 -8.86 6.64 -5.28
C LYS A 167 -8.14 7.40 -6.37
N VAL A 168 -7.14 6.78 -6.98
CA VAL A 168 -6.42 7.35 -8.13
C VAL A 168 -7.25 7.23 -9.40
N ASN A 169 -7.97 6.12 -9.53
CA ASN A 169 -8.86 5.86 -10.66
C ASN A 169 -10.31 5.80 -10.22
N ASP A 170 -11.05 6.88 -10.41
CA ASP A 170 -12.51 6.92 -10.21
C ASP A 170 -13.29 6.24 -11.37
N SER A 171 -12.63 5.39 -12.15
CA SER A 171 -13.11 4.94 -13.44
C SER A 171 -14.11 3.77 -13.43
N ILE A 172 -14.85 3.56 -12.33
CA ILE A 172 -16.07 2.73 -12.39
C ILE A 172 -17.00 3.24 -13.50
N LEU A 173 -17.09 4.55 -13.67
CA LEU A 173 -17.86 5.16 -14.76
C LEU A 173 -17.37 4.76 -16.16
N LEU A 174 -16.06 4.66 -16.37
CA LEU A 174 -15.48 4.23 -17.66
C LEU A 174 -15.78 2.76 -17.97
N HIS A 175 -15.88 1.90 -16.94
CA HIS A 175 -16.21 0.49 -17.14
C HIS A 175 -17.71 0.24 -17.28
N ILE A 176 -18.57 1.07 -16.69
CA ILE A 176 -20.03 0.97 -16.80
C ILE A 176 -20.52 1.61 -18.09
N LEU A 177 -19.84 2.63 -18.63
CA LEU A 177 -20.23 3.36 -19.82
C LEU A 177 -20.48 2.47 -21.05
N PRO A 178 -19.61 1.50 -21.42
CA PRO A 178 -19.89 0.62 -22.57
C PRO A 178 -21.10 -0.28 -22.34
N PHE A 179 -21.33 -0.77 -21.11
CA PHE A 179 -22.51 -1.57 -20.80
C PHE A 179 -23.80 -0.75 -20.83
N ALA A 180 -23.75 0.48 -20.34
CA ALA A 180 -24.87 1.41 -20.42
C ALA A 180 -25.21 1.77 -21.88
N LEU A 181 -24.20 1.96 -22.72
CA LEU A 181 -24.36 2.20 -24.17
C LEU A 181 -24.99 0.99 -24.87
N ILE A 182 -24.51 -0.22 -24.59
CA ILE A 182 -25.07 -1.45 -25.17
C ILE A 182 -26.54 -1.61 -24.75
N LEU A 183 -26.85 -1.41 -23.46
CA LEU A 183 -28.22 -1.48 -22.97
C LEU A 183 -29.12 -0.44 -23.64
N PHE A 184 -28.64 0.77 -23.83
CA PHE A 184 -29.35 1.85 -24.51
C PHE A 184 -29.66 1.51 -25.97
N VAL A 185 -28.70 0.96 -26.72
CA VAL A 185 -28.89 0.49 -28.09
C VAL A 185 -29.92 -0.64 -28.15
N LEU A 186 -29.87 -1.59 -27.23
CA LEU A 186 -30.85 -2.70 -27.17
C LEU A 186 -32.27 -2.19 -26.89
N ILE A 187 -32.44 -1.19 -26.04
CA ILE A 187 -33.74 -0.58 -25.74
C ILE A 187 -34.28 0.11 -26.98
N ILE A 188 -33.44 0.85 -27.72
CA ILE A 188 -33.86 1.52 -28.98
C ILE A 188 -34.27 0.47 -30.03
N ALA A 189 -33.44 -0.57 -30.23
CA ALA A 189 -33.73 -1.64 -31.17
C ALA A 189 -35.04 -2.36 -30.83
N TYR A 190 -35.28 -2.66 -29.54
CA TYR A 190 -36.52 -3.27 -29.09
C TYR A 190 -37.74 -2.38 -29.35
N ARG A 191 -37.65 -1.07 -29.07
CA ARG A 191 -38.71 -0.12 -29.37
C ARG A 191 -39.02 -0.03 -30.88
N PHE A 192 -37.97 -0.07 -31.70
CA PHE A 192 -38.12 -0.02 -33.15
C PHE A 192 -38.80 -1.30 -33.68
N MET A 193 -38.37 -2.49 -33.24
CA MET A 193 -39.01 -3.77 -33.62
C MET A 193 -40.46 -3.83 -33.17
N LYS A 194 -40.80 -3.33 -31.97
CA LYS A 194 -42.19 -3.28 -31.48
C LYS A 194 -43.08 -2.35 -32.36
N LYS A 195 -42.51 -1.29 -32.91
CA LYS A 195 -43.21 -0.37 -33.80
C LYS A 195 -43.50 -1.03 -35.15
N ILE A 196 -42.53 -1.77 -35.73
CA ILE A 196 -42.67 -2.51 -36.99
C ILE A 196 -43.72 -3.61 -36.90
N ARG A 197 -43.83 -4.33 -35.77
CA ARG A 197 -44.82 -5.40 -35.58
C ARG A 197 -46.29 -4.90 -35.42
N ARG A 198 -46.49 -3.60 -35.34
CA ARG A 198 -47.82 -3.00 -35.21
C ARG A 198 -48.39 -2.46 -36.56
N PHE A 199 -47.62 -2.62 -37.63
CA PHE A 199 -48.03 -2.45 -38.99
C PHE A 199 -48.13 -3.82 -39.69
#